data_40167adefaf2eaddc82dce0bfa12f251
#
_entry.id   40167adefaf2eaddc82dce0bfa12f251
#
_cell.length_a   1.000
_cell.length_b   1.000
_cell.length_c   1.000
_cell.angle_alpha   90.00
_cell.angle_beta   90.00
_cell.angle_gamma   90.00
#
_symmetry.space_group_name_H-M   'P 1'
#
loop_
_entity.id
_entity.type
_entity.pdbx_description
1 polymer ?
#
loop_
_entity_poly.entity_id
_entity_poly.type
_entity_poly.pdbx_seq_one_letter_code
_entity_poly.pdbx_strand_id
1 'polypeptide(L)'
;MTKKTKGRSSKKSERDAVFHPEFREDLEWWVNTERKIALRAFDLIEAIMSDPFSGIGKPEPLKYLASGAWSRRLTQEHRIVYLVSEDRIDFLQCRYHY
;
A
#
# COMPACT_ATOMS: atom_id res chain seq x y z
N MET A 1 9.87 21.80 -10.90
CA MET A 1 9.34 21.75 -10.96
C MET A 1 8.55 21.22 -10.52
N THR A 2 8.42 20.99 -10.02
CA THR A 2 7.74 20.54 -9.59
C THR A 2 6.63 20.66 -9.65
N LYS A 3 6.11 21.11 -9.77
CA LYS A 3 5.09 21.29 -9.85
C LYS A 3 4.24 20.57 -10.43
N LYS A 4 4.29 20.24 -11.04
CA LYS A 4 3.59 19.56 -11.74
C LYS A 4 3.05 18.53 -11.05
N THR A 5 3.60 18.05 -10.25
CA THR A 5 3.16 16.96 -9.61
C THR A 5 1.97 17.26 -8.90
N LYS A 6 1.83 18.36 -8.39
CA LYS A 6 0.78 18.62 -7.71
C LYS A 6 -0.43 18.52 -8.36
N GLY A 7 -0.48 18.86 -9.43
CA GLY A 7 -1.71 18.85 -10.04
C GLY A 7 -2.36 17.54 -10.15
N ARG A 8 -1.68 16.52 -10.45
CA ARG A 8 -2.32 15.34 -10.70
C ARG A 8 -2.79 14.58 -9.58
N SER A 9 -2.20 14.66 -8.53
CA SER A 9 -2.60 13.78 -7.51
C SER A 9 -3.76 14.24 -6.76
N SER A 10 -4.02 15.43 -6.82
CA SER A 10 -4.95 15.92 -6.00
C SER A 10 -6.29 15.39 -5.94
N LYS A 11 -6.94 15.16 -6.94
CA LYS A 11 -8.21 14.75 -6.87
C LYS A 11 -8.56 13.63 -6.08
N LYS A 12 -8.10 12.57 -6.29
CA LYS A 12 -8.46 11.45 -5.61
C LYS A 12 -7.89 11.28 -4.32
N SER A 13 -6.74 11.59 -4.14
CA SER A 13 -6.12 11.23 -2.94
C SER A 13 -5.60 12.41 -2.24
N GLU A 14 -6.26 12.78 -1.24
CA GLU A 14 -5.76 13.82 -0.41
C GLU A 14 -5.12 13.25 0.81
N ARG A 15 -4.95 11.96 0.88
CA ARG A 15 -4.30 11.32 2.01
C ARG A 15 -2.81 11.24 1.77
N ASP A 16 -2.06 11.34 2.85
CA ASP A 16 -0.62 11.16 2.79
C ASP A 16 -0.27 9.69 2.90
N ALA A 17 0.84 9.29 2.33
CA ALA A 17 1.33 7.92 2.45
C ALA A 17 2.40 7.88 3.51
N VAL A 18 2.25 6.99 4.50
CA VAL A 18 3.21 6.85 5.57
C VAL A 18 3.74 5.41 5.52
N PHE A 19 5.03 5.24 5.34
CA PHE A 19 5.61 3.91 5.24
C PHE A 19 6.32 3.56 6.55
N HIS A 20 5.81 2.55 7.22
CA HIS A 20 6.38 2.12 8.50
C HIS A 20 7.69 1.37 8.26
N PRO A 21 8.57 1.35 9.24
CA PRO A 21 9.87 0.71 9.06
C PRO A 21 9.78 -0.72 8.59
N GLU A 22 8.82 -1.48 9.11
CA GLU A 22 8.69 -2.86 8.70
C GLU A 22 8.30 -2.98 7.24
N PHE A 23 7.44 -2.09 6.75
CA PHE A 23 7.06 -2.09 5.35
C PHE A 23 8.29 -1.79 4.50
N ARG A 24 9.08 -0.82 4.90
CA ARG A 24 10.26 -0.45 4.13
C ARG A 24 11.27 -1.60 4.07
N GLU A 25 11.44 -2.32 5.18
CA GLU A 25 12.33 -3.46 5.20
C GLU A 25 11.82 -4.57 4.30
N ASP A 26 10.51 -4.81 4.31
CA ASP A 26 9.92 -5.82 3.45
C ASP A 26 10.11 -5.46 1.99
N LEU A 27 9.89 -4.21 1.65
CA LEU A 27 10.01 -3.77 0.28
C LEU A 27 11.45 -3.91 -0.19
N GLU A 28 12.39 -3.55 0.66
CA GLU A 28 13.78 -3.68 0.32
C GLU A 28 14.15 -5.15 0.09
N TRP A 29 13.59 -6.03 0.89
CA TRP A 29 13.83 -7.46 0.73
C TRP A 29 13.34 -7.92 -0.64
N TRP A 30 12.17 -7.44 -1.09
CA TRP A 30 11.66 -7.79 -2.40
C TRP A 30 12.55 -7.24 -3.51
N VAL A 31 13.03 -6.01 -3.35
CA VAL A 31 13.91 -5.43 -4.35
C VAL A 31 15.16 -6.28 -4.51
N ASN A 32 15.66 -6.84 -3.43
CA ASN A 32 16.88 -7.62 -3.46
C ASN A 32 16.67 -9.08 -3.83
N THR A 33 15.48 -9.61 -3.71
CA THR A 33 15.25 -11.02 -3.96
C THR A 33 14.33 -11.30 -5.14
N GLU A 34 13.30 -10.49 -5.35
CA GLU A 34 12.35 -10.71 -6.41
C GLU A 34 11.87 -9.39 -6.94
N ARG A 35 12.60 -8.85 -7.86
CA ARG A 35 12.30 -7.52 -8.35
C ARG A 35 10.89 -7.36 -8.92
N LYS A 36 10.36 -8.39 -9.57
CA LYS A 36 9.01 -8.29 -10.11
C LYS A 36 7.99 -8.06 -9.02
N ILE A 37 8.18 -8.66 -7.85
CA ILE A 37 7.25 -8.49 -6.76
C ILE A 37 7.37 -7.09 -6.20
N ALA A 38 8.60 -6.55 -6.15
CA ALA A 38 8.77 -5.18 -5.71
C ALA A 38 8.04 -4.22 -6.64
N LEU A 39 8.10 -4.46 -7.94
CA LEU A 39 7.41 -3.58 -8.89
C LEU A 39 5.91 -3.68 -8.72
N ARG A 40 5.41 -4.88 -8.46
CA ARG A 40 3.99 -5.02 -8.23
C ARG A 40 3.59 -4.31 -6.94
N ALA A 41 4.45 -4.32 -5.93
CA ALA A 41 4.15 -3.59 -4.70
C ALA A 41 4.00 -2.11 -4.97
N PHE A 42 4.84 -1.54 -5.84
CA PHE A 42 4.70 -0.13 -6.18
C PHE A 42 3.38 0.13 -6.89
N ASP A 43 2.97 -0.77 -7.78
CA ASP A 43 1.68 -0.61 -8.45
C ASP A 43 0.53 -0.66 -7.45
N LEU A 44 0.62 -1.54 -6.47
CA LEU A 44 -0.41 -1.64 -5.48
C LEU A 44 -0.44 -0.41 -4.58
N ILE A 45 0.72 0.13 -4.24
CA ILE A 45 0.76 1.34 -3.44
C ILE A 45 0.02 2.46 -4.16
N GLU A 46 0.29 2.61 -5.45
CA GLU A 46 -0.40 3.64 -6.21
C GLU A 46 -1.90 3.40 -6.27
N ALA A 47 -2.30 2.16 -6.47
CA ALA A 47 -3.72 1.84 -6.52
C ALA A 47 -4.39 2.11 -5.17
N ILE A 48 -3.71 1.78 -4.08
CA ILE A 48 -4.24 2.01 -2.75
C ILE A 48 -4.40 3.50 -2.48
N MET A 49 -3.41 4.28 -2.88
CA MET A 49 -3.51 5.73 -2.67
C MET A 49 -4.63 6.33 -3.50
N SER A 50 -4.92 5.74 -4.64
CA SER A 50 -5.99 6.23 -5.48
C SER A 50 -7.35 5.89 -4.89
N ASP A 51 -7.53 4.67 -4.42
CA ASP A 51 -8.78 4.23 -3.80
C ASP A 51 -8.46 3.09 -2.85
N PRO A 52 -8.39 3.35 -1.55
CA PRO A 52 -7.96 2.33 -0.61
C PRO A 52 -8.96 1.21 -0.40
N PHE A 53 -10.17 1.34 -0.90
CA PHE A 53 -11.21 0.37 -0.62
C PHE A 53 -11.59 -0.52 -1.80
N SER A 54 -11.15 -0.19 -3.00
CA SER A 54 -11.46 -1.02 -4.15
C SER A 54 -10.32 -0.94 -5.17
N GLY A 55 -10.25 -1.92 -6.04
CA GLY A 55 -9.23 -1.94 -7.07
C GLY A 55 -8.50 -3.26 -7.12
N ILE A 56 -7.31 -3.26 -7.71
CA ILE A 56 -6.58 -4.51 -7.94
C ILE A 56 -6.10 -5.11 -6.64
N GLY A 57 -5.83 -6.38 -6.64
CA GLY A 57 -5.26 -7.06 -5.47
C GLY A 57 -6.28 -7.51 -4.45
N LYS A 58 -7.55 -7.51 -4.81
CA LYS A 58 -8.60 -7.95 -3.91
C LYS A 58 -8.57 -7.30 -2.54
N PRO A 59 -8.88 -6.01 -2.46
CA PRO A 59 -8.88 -5.33 -1.16
C PRO A 59 -9.84 -6.01 -0.19
N GLU A 60 -9.38 -6.19 1.01
CA GLU A 60 -10.17 -6.90 2.01
C GLU A 60 -9.99 -6.25 3.37
N PRO A 61 -11.07 -5.93 4.08
CA PRO A 61 -10.91 -5.34 5.41
C PRO A 61 -10.44 -6.37 6.42
N LEU A 62 -9.60 -5.96 7.33
CA LEU A 62 -9.06 -6.83 8.36
C LEU A 62 -9.55 -6.31 9.70
N LYS A 63 -10.84 -6.48 9.95
CA LYS A 63 -11.45 -5.93 11.14
C LYS A 63 -10.85 -6.47 12.43
N TYR A 64 -10.38 -7.69 12.39
CA TYR A 64 -9.79 -8.27 13.58
C TYR A 64 -8.46 -7.62 13.96
N LEU A 65 -7.83 -6.96 13.00
CA LEU A 65 -6.56 -6.33 13.28
C LEU A 65 -6.77 -4.94 13.87
N ALA A 66 -7.57 -4.14 13.22
CA ALA A 66 -7.87 -2.80 13.69
C ALA A 66 -8.93 -2.20 12.80
N SER A 67 -9.64 -1.23 13.34
CA SER A 67 -10.58 -0.48 12.55
C SER A 67 -9.81 0.26 11.47
N GLY A 68 -10.23 0.16 10.25
CA GLY A 68 -9.52 0.81 9.14
C GLY A 68 -8.39 0.00 8.54
N ALA A 69 -8.14 -1.20 9.04
CA ALA A 69 -7.08 -2.04 8.49
C ALA A 69 -7.59 -2.81 7.28
N TRP A 70 -6.75 -2.86 6.25
CA TRP A 70 -7.08 -3.52 4.99
C TRP A 70 -5.87 -4.26 4.46
N SER A 71 -6.10 -5.17 3.55
CA SER A 71 -4.98 -5.82 2.86
C SER A 71 -5.29 -5.96 1.39
N ARG A 72 -4.25 -6.07 0.59
CA ARG A 72 -4.37 -6.44 -0.82
C ARG A 72 -3.33 -7.49 -1.13
N ARG A 73 -3.64 -8.37 -2.03
CA ARG A 73 -2.74 -9.44 -2.39
C ARG A 73 -1.57 -8.94 -3.19
N LEU A 74 -0.38 -9.21 -2.71
CA LEU A 74 0.83 -8.92 -3.45
C LEU A 74 1.19 -10.14 -4.29
N THR A 75 1.14 -11.33 -3.66
CA THR A 75 1.28 -12.60 -4.36
C THR A 75 0.26 -13.51 -3.72
N GLN A 76 0.30 -14.77 -4.08
CA GLN A 76 -0.62 -15.71 -3.49
C GLN A 76 -0.38 -15.86 -2.01
N GLU A 77 0.84 -15.72 -1.56
CA GLU A 77 1.17 -15.86 -0.16
C GLU A 77 1.41 -14.59 0.61
N HIS A 78 1.62 -13.51 -0.07
CA HIS A 78 2.00 -12.26 0.60
C HIS A 78 0.98 -11.17 0.36
N ARG A 79 0.83 -10.30 1.33
CA ARG A 79 -0.14 -9.21 1.24
C ARG A 79 0.48 -7.90 1.66
N ILE A 80 -0.05 -6.82 1.13
CA ILE A 80 0.24 -5.51 1.65
C ILE A 80 -0.84 -5.23 2.67
N VAL A 81 -0.44 -4.89 3.88
CA VAL A 81 -1.36 -4.55 4.94
C VAL A 81 -1.25 -3.06 5.21
N TYR A 82 -2.36 -2.38 5.24
CA TYR A 82 -2.35 -0.92 5.41
C TYR A 82 -3.52 -0.48 6.28
N LEU A 83 -3.39 0.72 6.82
CA LEU A 83 -4.36 1.26 7.73
C LEU A 83 -4.84 2.58 7.16
N VAL A 84 -6.13 2.71 6.97
CA VAL A 84 -6.71 3.90 6.35
C VAL A 84 -7.32 4.80 7.40
N SER A 85 -6.91 6.05 7.41
CA SER A 85 -7.57 7.03 8.24
C SER A 85 -7.96 8.19 7.35
N GLU A 86 -8.53 9.20 7.93
CA GLU A 86 -9.08 10.28 7.15
C GLU A 86 -8.07 11.02 6.34
N ASP A 87 -6.90 11.24 6.89
CA ASP A 87 -5.89 12.05 6.22
C ASP A 87 -4.65 11.30 5.79
N ARG A 88 -4.58 10.00 6.00
CA ARG A 88 -3.39 9.29 5.60
C ARG A 88 -3.61 7.79 5.52
N ILE A 89 -2.72 7.11 4.84
CA ILE A 89 -2.69 5.66 4.78
C ILE A 89 -1.34 5.22 5.28
N ASP A 90 -1.35 4.38 6.31
CA ASP A 90 -0.13 3.83 6.86
C ASP A 90 0.10 2.48 6.23
N PHE A 91 1.24 2.30 5.56
CA PHE A 91 1.62 1.02 4.98
C PHE A 91 2.44 0.29 6.02
N LEU A 92 1.91 -0.85 6.50
CA LEU A 92 2.48 -1.52 7.66
C LEU A 92 3.44 -2.62 7.31
N GLN A 93 3.13 -3.44 6.33
CA GLN A 93 3.99 -4.54 5.95
C GLN A 93 3.61 -5.08 4.60
N CYS A 94 4.50 -5.78 3.93
CA CYS A 94 4.20 -6.34 2.62
C CYS A 94 4.88 -7.68 2.39
N ARG A 95 5.00 -8.47 3.46
CA ARG A 95 5.60 -9.77 3.33
C ARG A 95 4.90 -10.71 4.29
N TYR A 96 4.41 -11.85 3.77
CA TYR A 96 3.63 -12.80 4.52
C TYR A 96 2.32 -12.26 5.01
N HIS A 97 1.93 -12.66 6.15
CA HIS A 97 0.85 -12.20 6.88
C HIS A 97 -0.43 -12.69 6.58
N TYR A 98 -0.94 -13.37 7.40
CA TYR A 98 -2.25 -13.85 7.46
C TYR A 98 -2.55 -14.70 6.32
#